data_aba0b3a554a8564a59d3c0f4b1485bc3
#
_entry.id   aba0b3a554a8564a59d3c0f4b1485bc3
#
_cell.length_a   1.000
_cell.length_b   1.000
_cell.length_c   1.000
_cell.angle_alpha   90.00
_cell.angle_beta   90.00
_cell.angle_gamma   90.00
#
_symmetry.space_group_name_H-M   'P 1'
#
loop_
_entity.id
_entity.type
_entity.pdbx_description
1 polymer ?
#
loop_
_entity_poly.entity_id
_entity_poly.type
_entity_poly.pdbx_seq_one_letter_code
_entity_poly.pdbx_strand_id
1 'polypeptide(L)'
;MAVVVGWLLRQTLNVKPWVSQRSVATVDGDGALQSPTVKVGLWVFLAVATSLFALLISAYHMRMMEADWIRLPLPRVLWLNTAVLILSSIAMQWTRSAAQRGQTDGVRTGLIAAGVFAFSFLAGQLWAWQQLNASGHFVAANPANAFFYLLTALHGLHLLGGLWVWGRTTIKVLRGVEVGKVRLSVELCTVYWHYLLLVWLVLFAVLLHTHT
;
A
#
# COMPACT_ATOMS: atom_id res chain seq x y z
N MET A 1 30.60 20.88 -6.91
CA MET A 1 29.22 20.31 -6.99
C MET A 1 28.92 19.72 -8.37
N ALA A 2 29.03 20.45 -9.47
CA ALA A 2 28.72 19.93 -10.83
C ALA A 2 29.55 18.70 -11.24
N VAL A 3 30.84 18.65 -10.88
CA VAL A 3 31.74 17.53 -11.20
C VAL A 3 31.33 16.23 -10.49
N VAL A 4 30.91 16.32 -9.22
CA VAL A 4 30.46 15.16 -8.42
C VAL A 4 29.11 14.63 -8.94
N VAL A 5 28.18 15.52 -9.29
CA VAL A 5 26.89 15.15 -9.90
C VAL A 5 27.08 14.54 -11.29
N GLY A 6 27.96 15.10 -12.12
CA GLY A 6 28.32 14.55 -13.42
C GLY A 6 28.99 13.17 -13.32
N TRP A 7 29.87 12.98 -12.34
CA TRP A 7 30.52 11.68 -12.07
C TRP A 7 29.50 10.62 -11.61
N LEU A 8 28.60 10.97 -10.68
CA LEU A 8 27.52 10.08 -10.21
C LEU A 8 26.56 9.70 -11.35
N LEU A 9 26.14 10.66 -12.17
CA LEU A 9 25.29 10.38 -13.34
C LEU A 9 26.00 9.47 -14.35
N ARG A 10 27.28 9.67 -14.59
CA ARG A 10 28.07 8.82 -15.49
C ARG A 10 28.23 7.39 -14.95
N GLN A 11 28.30 7.22 -13.62
CA GLN A 11 28.34 5.88 -12.99
C GLN A 11 26.99 5.18 -12.98
N THR A 12 25.88 5.91 -12.87
CA THR A 12 24.54 5.33 -12.92
C THR A 12 24.08 4.98 -14.33
N LEU A 13 24.56 5.72 -15.35
CA LEU A 13 24.23 5.47 -16.75
C LEU A 13 25.15 4.43 -17.43
N ASN A 14 26.34 4.20 -16.92
CA ASN A 14 27.21 3.12 -17.42
C ASN A 14 26.74 1.79 -16.82
N VAL A 15 26.05 0.99 -17.64
CA VAL A 15 25.70 -0.40 -17.36
C VAL A 15 26.96 -1.17 -16.98
N LYS A 16 27.04 -1.63 -15.75
CA LYS A 16 28.23 -2.29 -15.20
C LYS A 16 28.40 -3.67 -15.82
N PRO A 17 29.63 -4.04 -16.27
CA PRO A 17 29.90 -5.30 -16.98
C PRO A 17 29.55 -6.57 -16.19
N TRP A 18 29.44 -6.49 -14.85
CA TRP A 18 29.09 -7.62 -13.99
C TRP A 18 27.59 -7.99 -14.03
N VAL A 19 26.74 -7.17 -14.66
CA VAL A 19 25.32 -7.48 -14.91
C VAL A 19 25.14 -8.21 -16.25
N SER A 20 26.07 -8.05 -17.20
CA SER A 20 25.95 -8.59 -18.56
C SER A 20 26.56 -9.97 -18.77
N GLN A 21 27.34 -10.52 -17.83
CA GLN A 21 28.01 -11.82 -18.02
C GLN A 21 27.19 -13.06 -17.64
N ARG A 22 25.87 -12.94 -17.38
CA ARG A 22 25.02 -14.09 -17.03
C ARG A 22 24.00 -14.47 -18.10
N SER A 23 24.22 -14.12 -19.34
CA SER A 23 23.30 -14.39 -20.45
C SER A 23 23.77 -15.45 -21.44
N VAL A 24 24.64 -16.38 -21.05
CA VAL A 24 24.96 -17.55 -21.88
C VAL A 24 24.88 -18.80 -21.03
N ALA A 25 23.68 -19.20 -20.70
CA ALA A 25 23.30 -20.60 -20.44
C ALA A 25 21.82 -20.70 -20.76
N THR A 26 21.53 -20.99 -21.99
CA THR A 26 20.24 -21.50 -22.46
C THR A 26 19.90 -22.77 -21.70
N VAL A 27 19.01 -22.67 -20.74
CA VAL A 27 18.08 -23.75 -20.32
C VAL A 27 16.86 -23.08 -19.70
N ASP A 28 15.68 -23.49 -20.12
CA ASP A 28 14.34 -23.11 -19.66
C ASP A 28 14.21 -22.82 -18.14
N GLY A 29 14.43 -21.57 -17.73
CA GLY A 29 14.44 -21.21 -16.32
C GLY A 29 14.22 -19.73 -16.02
N ASP A 30 13.68 -18.96 -16.97
CA ASP A 30 13.58 -17.49 -16.87
C ASP A 30 12.61 -16.98 -15.77
N GLY A 31 11.82 -17.85 -15.18
CA GLY A 31 10.91 -17.52 -14.06
C GLY A 31 11.54 -17.57 -12.66
N ALA A 32 12.57 -18.37 -12.44
CA ALA A 32 13.09 -18.66 -11.11
C ALA A 32 14.09 -17.60 -10.58
N LEU A 33 14.81 -16.89 -11.47
CA LEU A 33 15.82 -15.89 -11.09
C LEU A 33 15.26 -14.48 -10.92
N GLN A 34 14.07 -14.17 -11.47
CA GLN A 34 13.41 -12.87 -11.29
C GLN A 34 12.63 -12.79 -9.96
N SER A 35 12.19 -13.92 -9.40
CA SER A 35 11.40 -13.96 -8.17
C SER A 35 12.11 -13.39 -6.93
N PRO A 36 13.41 -13.63 -6.65
CA PRO A 36 14.06 -13.01 -5.50
C PRO A 36 14.21 -11.50 -5.63
N THR A 37 14.53 -10.99 -6.82
CA THR A 37 14.72 -9.53 -7.05
C THR A 37 13.43 -8.74 -6.82
N VAL A 38 12.29 -9.25 -7.31
CA VAL A 38 10.98 -8.57 -7.13
C VAL A 38 10.56 -8.60 -5.65
N LYS A 39 10.81 -9.70 -4.94
CA LYS A 39 10.55 -9.78 -3.50
C LYS A 39 11.40 -8.78 -2.72
N VAL A 40 12.71 -8.69 -3.02
CA VAL A 40 13.60 -7.71 -2.40
C VAL A 40 13.13 -6.28 -2.69
N GLY A 41 12.74 -5.98 -3.93
CA GLY A 41 12.18 -4.67 -4.28
C GLY A 41 10.94 -4.31 -3.45
N LEU A 42 10.02 -5.25 -3.25
CA LEU A 42 8.86 -5.03 -2.38
C LEU A 42 9.28 -4.75 -0.94
N TRP A 43 10.19 -5.54 -0.35
CA TRP A 43 10.64 -5.34 1.02
C TRP A 43 11.32 -3.98 1.23
N VAL A 44 12.16 -3.54 0.29
CA VAL A 44 12.79 -2.22 0.32
C VAL A 44 11.71 -1.13 0.27
N PHE A 45 10.73 -1.26 -0.61
CA PHE A 45 9.60 -0.32 -0.70
C PHE A 45 8.81 -0.25 0.62
N LEU A 46 8.49 -1.40 1.23
CA LEU A 46 7.79 -1.46 2.52
C LEU A 46 8.61 -0.81 3.65
N ALA A 47 9.93 -1.00 3.67
CA ALA A 47 10.81 -0.38 4.65
C ALA A 47 10.80 1.15 4.52
N VAL A 48 10.88 1.68 3.28
CA VAL A 48 10.80 3.13 3.01
C VAL A 48 9.44 3.69 3.42
N ALA A 49 8.34 3.02 3.07
CA ALA A 49 7.00 3.43 3.47
C ALA A 49 6.83 3.40 5.00
N THR A 50 7.36 2.38 5.68
CA THR A 50 7.35 2.29 7.15
C THR A 50 8.09 3.47 7.77
N SER A 51 9.28 3.81 7.26
CA SER A 51 10.07 4.96 7.74
C SER A 51 9.30 6.27 7.58
N LEU A 52 8.62 6.46 6.45
CA LEU A 52 7.82 7.64 6.18
C LEU A 52 6.65 7.77 7.17
N PHE A 53 5.87 6.71 7.39
CA PHE A 53 4.76 6.73 8.34
C PHE A 53 5.26 6.90 9.77
N ALA A 54 6.37 6.27 10.17
CA ALA A 54 6.96 6.41 11.50
C ALA A 54 7.39 7.88 11.77
N LEU A 55 8.03 8.54 10.81
CA LEU A 55 8.40 9.95 10.91
C LEU A 55 7.17 10.86 11.03
N LEU A 56 6.12 10.60 10.25
CA LEU A 56 4.88 11.39 10.33
C LEU A 56 4.15 11.18 11.66
N ILE A 57 4.11 9.97 12.19
CA ILE A 57 3.55 9.67 13.52
C ILE A 57 4.39 10.36 14.61
N SER A 58 5.71 10.36 14.50
CA SER A 58 6.59 11.09 15.41
C SER A 58 6.31 12.59 15.38
N ALA A 59 6.22 13.18 14.18
CA ALA A 59 5.88 14.60 14.01
C ALA A 59 4.49 14.92 14.57
N TYR A 60 3.51 14.04 14.39
CA TYR A 60 2.18 14.15 14.97
C TYR A 60 2.21 14.24 16.51
N HIS A 61 2.96 13.33 17.17
CA HIS A 61 3.10 13.32 18.63
C HIS A 61 3.81 14.58 19.15
N MET A 62 4.86 15.04 18.46
CA MET A 62 5.55 16.27 18.84
C MET A 62 4.62 17.49 18.74
N ARG A 63 3.85 17.57 17.65
CA ARG A 63 2.97 18.71 17.39
C ARG A 63 1.74 18.73 18.30
N MET A 64 1.29 17.58 18.79
CA MET A 64 0.19 17.44 19.72
C MET A 64 0.45 18.11 21.09
N MET A 65 1.72 18.33 21.46
CA MET A 65 2.10 18.98 22.71
C MET A 65 2.00 20.52 22.69
N GLU A 66 1.74 21.09 21.53
CA GLU A 66 1.63 22.55 21.37
C GLU A 66 0.26 23.08 21.77
N ALA A 67 0.22 24.33 22.25
CA ALA A 67 -0.98 24.96 22.82
C ALA A 67 -2.13 25.20 21.83
N ASP A 68 -1.84 25.23 20.53
CA ASP A 68 -2.83 25.41 19.46
C ASP A 68 -3.45 24.12 18.94
N TRP A 69 -3.17 22.96 19.61
CA TRP A 69 -3.75 21.69 19.26
C TRP A 69 -5.19 21.55 19.75
N ILE A 70 -6.14 21.46 18.83
CA ILE A 70 -7.55 21.20 19.13
C ILE A 70 -7.90 19.79 18.65
N ARG A 71 -8.46 18.97 19.53
CA ARG A 71 -8.83 17.58 19.21
C ARG A 71 -9.92 17.53 18.14
N LEU A 72 -9.71 16.64 17.14
CA LEU A 72 -10.66 16.43 16.05
C LEU A 72 -11.71 15.39 16.46
N PRO A 73 -13.02 15.63 16.33
CA PRO A 73 -14.03 14.59 16.53
C PRO A 73 -13.95 13.56 15.41
N LEU A 74 -13.61 12.31 15.75
CA LEU A 74 -13.45 11.23 14.75
C LEU A 74 -14.82 10.75 14.27
N PRO A 75 -15.07 10.74 12.94
CA PRO A 75 -16.31 10.19 12.39
C PRO A 75 -16.44 8.70 12.66
N ARG A 76 -17.65 8.25 13.04
CA ARG A 76 -17.93 6.81 13.26
C ARG A 76 -17.70 5.95 12.03
N VAL A 77 -17.74 6.53 10.85
CA VAL A 77 -17.45 5.87 9.57
C VAL A 77 -16.05 5.23 9.53
N LEU A 78 -15.08 5.73 10.30
CA LEU A 78 -13.73 5.15 10.35
C LEU A 78 -13.72 3.70 10.90
N TRP A 79 -14.64 3.37 11.81
CA TRP A 79 -14.80 1.99 12.29
C TRP A 79 -15.30 1.06 11.17
N LEU A 80 -16.30 1.53 10.41
CA LEU A 80 -16.81 0.80 9.25
C LEU A 80 -15.70 0.61 8.19
N ASN A 81 -14.94 1.67 7.90
CA ASN A 81 -13.82 1.62 6.98
C ASN A 81 -12.76 0.59 7.42
N THR A 82 -12.45 0.56 8.71
CA THR A 82 -11.52 -0.43 9.26
C THR A 82 -12.03 -1.86 9.04
N ALA A 83 -13.31 -2.12 9.32
CA ALA A 83 -13.91 -3.43 9.08
C ALA A 83 -13.87 -3.83 7.59
N VAL A 84 -14.17 -2.91 6.69
CA VAL A 84 -14.11 -3.12 5.23
C VAL A 84 -12.69 -3.43 4.76
N LEU A 85 -11.68 -2.74 5.30
CA LEU A 85 -10.28 -3.01 4.95
C LEU A 85 -9.80 -4.38 5.48
N ILE A 86 -10.26 -4.80 6.65
CA ILE A 86 -10.03 -6.15 7.19
C ILE A 86 -10.63 -7.19 6.25
N LEU A 87 -11.86 -7.01 5.79
CA LEU A 87 -12.52 -7.92 4.84
C LEU A 87 -11.76 -7.99 3.50
N SER A 88 -11.25 -6.86 3.01
CA SER A 88 -10.39 -6.83 1.82
C SER A 88 -9.13 -7.68 2.01
N SER A 89 -8.49 -7.57 3.16
CA SER A 89 -7.29 -8.33 3.51
C SER A 89 -7.56 -9.83 3.63
N ILE A 90 -8.69 -10.22 4.23
CA ILE A 90 -9.15 -11.62 4.29
C ILE A 90 -9.41 -12.17 2.88
N ALA A 91 -10.08 -11.40 2.01
CA ALA A 91 -10.33 -11.79 0.63
C ALA A 91 -9.03 -12.02 -0.15
N MET A 92 -7.99 -11.16 0.06
CA MET A 92 -6.67 -11.37 -0.54
C MET A 92 -5.97 -12.62 -0.01
N GLN A 93 -6.08 -12.93 1.29
CA GLN A 93 -5.53 -14.15 1.85
C GLN A 93 -6.20 -15.40 1.29
N TRP A 94 -7.53 -15.36 1.12
CA TRP A 94 -8.27 -16.43 0.47
C TRP A 94 -7.86 -16.60 -1.00
N THR A 95 -7.67 -15.50 -1.73
CA THR A 95 -7.14 -15.48 -3.11
C THR A 95 -5.78 -16.17 -3.20
N ARG A 96 -4.87 -15.86 -2.28
CA ARG A 96 -3.55 -16.51 -2.20
C ARG A 96 -3.69 -18.01 -1.99
N SER A 97 -4.54 -18.43 -1.08
CA SER A 97 -4.79 -19.88 -0.81
C SER A 97 -5.39 -20.58 -2.02
N ALA A 98 -6.32 -19.94 -2.76
CA ALA A 98 -6.88 -20.47 -4.00
C ALA A 98 -5.81 -20.56 -5.11
N ALA A 99 -4.93 -19.57 -5.22
CA ALA A 99 -3.82 -19.58 -6.17
C ALA A 99 -2.81 -20.70 -5.89
N GLN A 100 -2.55 -21.02 -4.61
CA GLN A 100 -1.70 -22.13 -4.21
C GLN A 100 -2.30 -23.49 -4.59
N ARG A 101 -3.62 -23.60 -4.57
CA ARG A 101 -4.38 -24.81 -4.97
C ARG A 101 -4.66 -24.89 -6.47
N GLY A 102 -4.23 -23.89 -7.26
CA GLY A 102 -4.49 -23.84 -8.71
C GLY A 102 -5.96 -23.57 -9.09
N GLN A 103 -6.78 -23.08 -8.15
CA GLN A 103 -8.22 -22.86 -8.36
C GLN A 103 -8.46 -21.51 -9.04
N THR A 104 -8.64 -21.50 -10.35
CA THR A 104 -8.82 -20.28 -11.15
C THR A 104 -10.04 -19.46 -10.72
N ASP A 105 -11.19 -20.13 -10.49
CA ASP A 105 -12.43 -19.45 -10.09
C ASP A 105 -12.31 -18.82 -8.70
N GLY A 106 -11.64 -19.51 -7.76
CA GLY A 106 -11.34 -18.98 -6.43
C GLY A 106 -10.46 -17.75 -6.48
N VAL A 107 -9.42 -17.75 -7.33
CA VAL A 107 -8.55 -16.58 -7.53
C VAL A 107 -9.33 -15.42 -8.13
N ARG A 108 -10.15 -15.66 -9.14
CA ARG A 108 -10.96 -14.63 -9.79
C ARG A 108 -11.94 -13.98 -8.81
N THR A 109 -12.70 -14.78 -8.09
CA THR A 109 -13.71 -14.31 -7.12
C THR A 109 -13.04 -13.55 -5.96
N GLY A 110 -11.94 -14.06 -5.45
CA GLY A 110 -11.20 -13.43 -4.36
C GLY A 110 -10.58 -12.10 -4.75
N LEU A 111 -10.00 -11.97 -5.94
CA LEU A 111 -9.49 -10.70 -6.46
C LEU A 111 -10.63 -9.68 -6.61
N ILE A 112 -11.78 -10.06 -7.17
CA ILE A 112 -12.92 -9.16 -7.32
C ILE A 112 -13.41 -8.68 -5.95
N ALA A 113 -13.60 -9.60 -4.99
CA ALA A 113 -14.04 -9.26 -3.64
C ALA A 113 -13.05 -8.30 -2.94
N ALA A 114 -11.74 -8.58 -3.01
CA ALA A 114 -10.72 -7.73 -2.43
C ALA A 114 -10.73 -6.31 -3.03
N GLY A 115 -10.91 -6.20 -4.35
CA GLY A 115 -11.03 -4.93 -5.04
C GLY A 115 -12.28 -4.16 -4.63
N VAL A 116 -13.45 -4.81 -4.59
CA VAL A 116 -14.70 -4.17 -4.16
C VAL A 116 -14.56 -3.58 -2.75
N PHE A 117 -14.02 -4.35 -1.79
CA PHE A 117 -13.78 -3.85 -0.43
C PHE A 117 -12.75 -2.71 -0.40
N ALA A 118 -11.66 -2.77 -1.19
CA ALA A 118 -10.67 -1.70 -1.24
C ALA A 118 -11.24 -0.39 -1.81
N PHE A 119 -12.05 -0.45 -2.87
CA PHE A 119 -12.75 0.72 -3.40
C PHE A 119 -13.81 1.24 -2.42
N SER A 120 -14.52 0.36 -1.72
CA SER A 120 -15.47 0.75 -0.66
C SER A 120 -14.78 1.49 0.48
N PHE A 121 -13.57 1.06 0.87
CA PHE A 121 -12.74 1.77 1.86
C PHE A 121 -12.38 3.19 1.36
N LEU A 122 -11.92 3.33 0.11
CA LEU A 122 -11.58 4.65 -0.44
C LEU A 122 -12.80 5.58 -0.49
N ALA A 123 -13.95 5.06 -0.93
CA ALA A 123 -15.20 5.81 -0.94
C ALA A 123 -15.63 6.23 0.47
N GLY A 124 -15.54 5.34 1.44
CA GLY A 124 -15.82 5.63 2.85
C GLY A 124 -14.84 6.63 3.45
N GLN A 125 -13.57 6.64 3.02
CA GLN A 125 -12.58 7.63 3.46
C GLN A 125 -12.89 9.02 2.89
N LEU A 126 -13.28 9.11 1.62
CA LEU A 126 -13.73 10.37 1.03
C LEU A 126 -15.00 10.89 1.72
N TRP A 127 -15.91 9.99 2.07
CA TRP A 127 -17.11 10.37 2.84
C TRP A 127 -16.77 10.88 4.23
N ALA A 128 -15.84 10.26 4.95
CA ALA A 128 -15.34 10.76 6.23
C ALA A 128 -14.77 12.18 6.09
N TRP A 129 -14.01 12.45 5.03
CA TRP A 129 -13.48 13.79 4.75
C TRP A 129 -14.60 14.82 4.45
N GLN A 130 -15.63 14.42 3.71
CA GLN A 130 -16.78 15.29 3.44
C GLN A 130 -17.54 15.62 4.73
N GLN A 131 -17.74 14.66 5.62
CA GLN A 131 -18.39 14.89 6.92
C GLN A 131 -17.59 15.91 7.78
N LEU A 132 -16.26 15.77 7.83
CA LEU A 132 -15.39 16.68 8.56
C LEU A 132 -15.42 18.10 7.97
N ASN A 133 -15.34 18.23 6.65
CA ASN A 133 -15.45 19.51 5.98
C ASN A 133 -16.81 20.17 6.21
N ALA A 134 -17.92 19.42 6.15
CA ALA A 134 -19.26 19.90 6.40
C ALA A 134 -19.46 20.40 7.84
N SER A 135 -18.71 19.83 8.80
CA SER A 135 -18.69 20.26 10.21
C SER A 135 -17.66 21.36 10.52
N GLY A 136 -17.05 21.97 9.49
CA GLY A 136 -16.11 23.09 9.64
C GLY A 136 -14.67 22.72 9.97
N HIS A 137 -14.33 21.43 9.97
CA HIS A 137 -12.98 20.94 10.26
C HIS A 137 -12.12 20.92 8.99
N PHE A 138 -11.80 22.09 8.45
CA PHE A 138 -10.95 22.24 7.27
C PHE A 138 -9.48 21.93 7.57
N VAL A 139 -8.72 21.54 6.54
CA VAL A 139 -7.28 21.23 6.63
C VAL A 139 -6.48 22.37 7.29
N ALA A 140 -6.79 23.62 6.94
CA ALA A 140 -6.07 24.80 7.42
C ALA A 140 -6.56 25.34 8.77
N ALA A 141 -7.64 24.80 9.34
CA ALA A 141 -8.23 25.33 10.55
C ALA A 141 -7.46 24.96 11.82
N ASN A 142 -6.79 23.82 11.83
CA ASN A 142 -6.10 23.29 13.01
C ASN A 142 -5.00 22.29 12.58
N PRO A 143 -3.83 22.25 13.24
CA PRO A 143 -2.80 21.24 12.98
C PRO A 143 -3.29 19.79 13.09
N ALA A 144 -4.17 19.45 14.04
CA ALA A 144 -4.74 18.11 14.16
C ALA A 144 -5.51 17.68 12.90
N ASN A 145 -6.28 18.61 12.30
CA ASN A 145 -6.97 18.37 11.05
C ASN A 145 -5.99 18.11 9.91
N ALA A 146 -4.95 18.95 9.78
CA ALA A 146 -3.94 18.83 8.74
C ALA A 146 -3.25 17.46 8.80
N PHE A 147 -2.86 16.98 10.00
CA PHE A 147 -2.27 15.67 10.18
C PHE A 147 -3.23 14.52 9.87
N PHE A 148 -4.50 14.62 10.28
CA PHE A 148 -5.52 13.63 9.94
C PHE A 148 -5.63 13.46 8.42
N TYR A 149 -5.82 14.57 7.69
CA TYR A 149 -5.92 14.54 6.23
C TYR A 149 -4.63 14.03 5.59
N LEU A 150 -3.46 14.48 6.05
CA LEU A 150 -2.16 14.06 5.51
C LEU A 150 -1.92 12.56 5.67
N LEU A 151 -2.09 12.03 6.89
CA LEU A 151 -1.86 10.62 7.19
C LEU A 151 -2.82 9.71 6.41
N THR A 152 -4.11 10.07 6.39
CA THR A 152 -5.13 9.30 5.69
C THR A 152 -5.02 9.41 4.16
N ALA A 153 -4.64 10.58 3.63
CA ALA A 153 -4.37 10.77 2.21
C ALA A 153 -3.17 9.97 1.74
N LEU A 154 -2.08 10.00 2.51
CA LEU A 154 -0.87 9.26 2.19
C LEU A 154 -1.12 7.74 2.23
N HIS A 155 -1.88 7.26 3.22
CA HIS A 155 -2.32 5.86 3.26
C HIS A 155 -3.17 5.51 2.03
N GLY A 156 -4.13 6.36 1.66
CA GLY A 156 -4.95 6.20 0.46
C GLY A 156 -4.12 6.16 -0.83
N LEU A 157 -3.07 6.99 -0.93
CA LEU A 157 -2.15 6.99 -2.07
C LEU A 157 -1.40 5.65 -2.20
N HIS A 158 -0.93 5.10 -1.07
CA HIS A 158 -0.30 3.76 -1.06
C HIS A 158 -1.31 2.67 -1.46
N LEU A 159 -2.56 2.77 -1.02
CA LEU A 159 -3.62 1.86 -1.42
C LEU A 159 -3.90 1.94 -2.93
N LEU A 160 -3.92 3.14 -3.51
CA LEU A 160 -4.05 3.33 -4.96
C LEU A 160 -2.88 2.70 -5.74
N GLY A 161 -1.64 2.82 -5.23
CA GLY A 161 -0.48 2.12 -5.77
C GLY A 161 -0.65 0.59 -5.76
N GLY A 162 -1.16 0.04 -4.67
CA GLY A 162 -1.51 -1.38 -4.55
C GLY A 162 -2.61 -1.80 -5.52
N LEU A 163 -3.66 -0.99 -5.66
CA LEU A 163 -4.76 -1.21 -6.60
C LEU A 163 -4.31 -1.21 -8.06
N TRP A 164 -3.28 -0.45 -8.40
CA TRP A 164 -2.67 -0.49 -9.74
C TRP A 164 -2.09 -1.87 -10.06
N VAL A 165 -1.29 -2.44 -9.14
CA VAL A 165 -0.68 -3.78 -9.30
C VAL A 165 -1.76 -4.86 -9.25
N TRP A 166 -2.72 -4.75 -8.32
CA TRP A 166 -3.89 -5.62 -8.23
C TRP A 166 -4.69 -5.62 -9.54
N GLY A 167 -4.98 -4.45 -10.12
CA GLY A 167 -5.72 -4.31 -11.37
C GLY A 167 -5.01 -5.03 -12.53
N ARG A 168 -3.68 -4.87 -12.65
CA ARG A 168 -2.89 -5.59 -13.66
C ARG A 168 -2.96 -7.11 -13.46
N THR A 169 -2.91 -7.58 -12.22
CA THR A 169 -3.03 -9.01 -11.89
C THR A 169 -4.42 -9.53 -12.21
N THR A 170 -5.46 -8.79 -11.83
CA THR A 170 -6.87 -9.12 -12.11
C THR A 170 -7.14 -9.23 -13.61
N ILE A 171 -6.67 -8.26 -14.40
CA ILE A 171 -6.81 -8.29 -15.87
C ILE A 171 -6.16 -9.53 -16.48
N LYS A 172 -4.96 -9.94 -16.00
CA LYS A 172 -4.30 -11.15 -16.47
C LYS A 172 -5.13 -12.40 -16.17
N VAL A 173 -5.68 -12.52 -14.95
CA VAL A 173 -6.53 -13.64 -14.55
C VAL A 173 -7.83 -13.68 -15.38
N LEU A 174 -8.47 -12.52 -15.59
CA LEU A 174 -9.70 -12.43 -16.41
C LEU A 174 -9.45 -12.79 -17.88
N ARG A 175 -8.24 -12.56 -18.40
CA ARG A 175 -7.84 -12.95 -19.76
C ARG A 175 -7.44 -14.42 -19.89
N GLY A 176 -7.61 -15.22 -18.84
CA GLY A 176 -7.34 -16.67 -18.89
C GLY A 176 -5.86 -17.03 -18.76
N VAL A 177 -5.00 -16.14 -18.26
CA VAL A 177 -3.61 -16.49 -17.97
C VAL A 177 -3.58 -17.54 -16.85
N GLU A 178 -2.82 -18.60 -17.05
CA GLU A 178 -2.65 -19.69 -16.08
C GLU A 178 -2.30 -19.18 -14.68
N VAL A 179 -2.94 -19.73 -13.66
CA VAL A 179 -2.76 -19.33 -12.25
C VAL A 179 -1.29 -19.47 -11.82
N GLY A 180 -0.56 -20.45 -12.35
CA GLY A 180 0.87 -20.63 -12.07
C GLY A 180 1.71 -19.40 -12.42
N LYS A 181 1.40 -18.72 -13.52
CA LYS A 181 2.13 -17.51 -14.00
C LYS A 181 1.79 -16.26 -13.20
N VAL A 182 0.61 -16.20 -12.56
CA VAL A 182 0.18 -15.06 -11.75
C VAL A 182 0.33 -15.27 -10.25
N ARG A 183 0.68 -16.48 -9.81
CA ARG A 183 0.81 -16.88 -8.40
C ARG A 183 1.73 -15.94 -7.61
N LEU A 184 2.91 -15.62 -8.17
CA LEU A 184 3.85 -14.70 -7.53
C LEU A 184 3.24 -13.30 -7.37
N SER A 185 2.55 -12.79 -8.40
CA SER A 185 1.89 -11.48 -8.34
C SER A 185 0.80 -11.45 -7.26
N VAL A 186 0.00 -12.51 -7.14
CA VAL A 186 -1.02 -12.64 -6.10
C VAL A 186 -0.38 -12.69 -4.71
N GLU A 187 0.73 -13.44 -4.55
CA GLU A 187 1.46 -13.52 -3.28
C GLU A 187 1.99 -12.16 -2.85
N LEU A 188 2.64 -11.42 -3.74
CA LEU A 188 3.16 -10.08 -3.46
C LEU A 188 2.05 -9.07 -3.16
N CYS A 189 0.95 -9.12 -3.91
CA CYS A 189 -0.23 -8.31 -3.61
C CYS A 189 -0.79 -8.62 -2.22
N THR A 190 -0.85 -9.88 -1.81
CA THR A 190 -1.37 -10.27 -0.49
C THR A 190 -0.48 -9.73 0.63
N VAL A 191 0.84 -9.86 0.51
CA VAL A 191 1.80 -9.30 1.49
C VAL A 191 1.61 -7.79 1.60
N TYR A 192 1.49 -7.10 0.46
CA TYR A 192 1.28 -5.66 0.43
C TYR A 192 -0.06 -5.24 1.06
N TRP A 193 -1.15 -6.00 0.84
CA TRP A 193 -2.46 -5.75 1.44
C TRP A 193 -2.45 -5.87 2.97
N HIS A 194 -1.80 -6.91 3.49
CA HIS A 194 -1.64 -7.07 4.94
C HIS A 194 -0.79 -5.96 5.55
N TYR A 195 0.24 -5.52 4.85
CA TYR A 195 1.04 -4.37 5.26
C TYR A 195 0.19 -3.09 5.32
N LEU A 196 -0.61 -2.80 4.30
CA LEU A 196 -1.50 -1.63 4.28
C LEU A 196 -2.52 -1.68 5.42
N LEU A 197 -3.11 -2.85 5.69
CA LEU A 197 -3.99 -3.03 6.84
C LEU A 197 -3.26 -2.74 8.15
N LEU A 198 -2.04 -3.26 8.33
CA LEU A 198 -1.24 -3.01 9.54
C LEU A 198 -0.98 -1.52 9.73
N VAL A 199 -0.53 -0.83 8.68
CA VAL A 199 -0.31 0.64 8.71
C VAL A 199 -1.61 1.35 9.09
N TRP A 200 -2.74 0.99 8.48
CA TRP A 200 -4.03 1.59 8.83
C TRP A 200 -4.41 1.39 10.30
N LEU A 201 -4.24 0.18 10.83
CA LEU A 201 -4.54 -0.11 12.24
C LEU A 201 -3.66 0.72 13.19
N VAL A 202 -2.38 0.91 12.87
CA VAL A 202 -1.48 1.77 13.65
C VAL A 202 -1.95 3.22 13.56
N LEU A 203 -2.24 3.74 12.37
CA LEU A 203 -2.74 5.11 12.19
C LEU A 203 -4.06 5.32 12.94
N PHE A 204 -4.98 4.38 12.82
CA PHE A 204 -6.28 4.45 13.49
C PHE A 204 -6.14 4.39 15.01
N ALA A 205 -5.24 3.54 15.54
CA ALA A 205 -4.94 3.49 16.97
C ALA A 205 -4.33 4.80 17.48
N VAL A 206 -3.40 5.40 16.73
CA VAL A 206 -2.83 6.72 17.07
C VAL A 206 -3.92 7.78 17.10
N LEU A 207 -4.78 7.82 16.08
CA LEU A 207 -5.89 8.77 16.01
C LEU A 207 -6.88 8.57 17.17
N LEU A 208 -7.21 7.33 17.52
CA LEU A 208 -8.10 7.04 18.66
C LEU A 208 -7.48 7.49 19.99
N HIS A 209 -6.22 7.13 20.25
CA HIS A 209 -5.54 7.44 21.51
C HIS A 209 -5.45 8.95 21.77
N THR A 210 -5.36 9.74 20.74
CA THR A 210 -5.24 11.20 20.87
C THR A 210 -6.60 11.91 21.00
N HIS A 211 -7.70 11.17 20.87
CA HIS A 211 -9.08 11.71 20.93
C HIS A 211 -9.89 11.19 22.16
N THR A 212 -9.35 10.18 22.86
CA THR A 212 -9.83 9.80 24.20
C THR A 212 -9.10 10.60 25.27
#